data_803ab67cb9c48d6a90316104dd7a282b
#
_entry.id   803ab67cb9c48d6a90316104dd7a282b
#
_cell.length_a   1.000
_cell.length_b   1.000
_cell.length_c   1.000
_cell.angle_alpha   90.00
_cell.angle_beta   90.00
_cell.angle_gamma   90.00
#
_symmetry.space_group_name_H-M   'P 1'
#
loop_
_entity.id
_entity.type
_entity.pdbx_description
1 polymer ?
#
loop_
_entity_poly.entity_id
_entity_poly.type
_entity_poly.pdbx_seq_one_letter_code
_entity_poly.pdbx_strand_id
1 'polypeptide(L)'
;MKRFFRFILLLVLLVVGWHVYQNEIIPREKVFELAATSAPDWVDQQIIKVDGDSRRGVMLEGVRNIVIHYVGNPGTTAQQNRDYYANPSSEVSSHFVIGLKGEIIQCIPLHEKSSASNHRNKDTISIEVCHPDESGKFTDEAYDSCVKLTVWLCEVCGLDSN
;
A
#
# COMPACT_ATOMS: atom_id res chain seq x y z
N MET A 1 -44.61 24.59 8.71
CA MET A 1 -44.13 23.69 7.65
C MET A 1 -42.83 24.16 7.02
N LYS A 2 -42.72 25.37 6.42
CA LYS A 2 -41.48 25.83 5.71
C LYS A 2 -40.23 25.87 6.60
N ARG A 3 -40.31 26.25 7.88
CA ARG A 3 -39.16 26.27 8.83
C ARG A 3 -38.69 24.87 9.21
N PHE A 4 -39.60 23.91 9.37
CA PHE A 4 -39.29 22.52 9.63
C PHE A 4 -38.62 21.85 8.47
N PHE A 5 -39.09 22.09 7.24
CA PHE A 5 -38.42 21.60 6.00
C PHE A 5 -37.00 22.16 5.83
N ARG A 6 -36.77 23.45 6.13
CA ARG A 6 -35.41 24.04 6.08
C ARG A 6 -34.48 23.42 7.11
N PHE A 7 -34.97 23.12 8.30
CA PHE A 7 -34.19 22.47 9.35
C PHE A 7 -33.78 21.05 8.95
N ILE A 8 -34.70 20.26 8.37
CA ILE A 8 -34.40 18.91 7.87
C ILE A 8 -33.39 19.00 6.73
N LEU A 9 -33.53 19.92 5.80
CA LEU A 9 -32.57 20.11 4.69
C LEU A 9 -31.17 20.42 5.21
N LEU A 10 -31.04 21.28 6.20
CA LEU A 10 -29.75 21.58 6.83
C LEU A 10 -29.12 20.35 7.50
N LEU A 11 -29.90 19.56 8.22
CA LEU A 11 -29.41 18.31 8.81
C LEU A 11 -28.92 17.32 7.76
N VAL A 12 -29.67 17.16 6.66
CA VAL A 12 -29.27 16.30 5.55
C VAL A 12 -27.96 16.80 4.93
N LEU A 13 -27.82 18.10 4.68
CA LEU A 13 -26.59 18.67 4.15
C LEU A 13 -25.40 18.48 5.09
N LEU A 14 -25.60 18.61 6.40
CA LEU A 14 -24.53 18.35 7.39
C LEU A 14 -24.12 16.88 7.41
N VAL A 15 -25.06 15.96 7.36
CA VAL A 15 -24.78 14.51 7.33
C VAL A 15 -24.07 14.12 6.04
N VAL A 16 -24.53 14.62 4.88
CA VAL A 16 -23.90 14.38 3.60
C VAL A 16 -22.49 15.01 3.57
N GLY A 17 -22.35 16.26 4.03
CA GLY A 17 -21.05 16.94 4.11
C GLY A 17 -20.07 16.19 5.02
N TRP A 18 -20.51 15.71 6.17
CA TRP A 18 -19.71 14.89 7.08
C TRP A 18 -19.29 13.56 6.42
N HIS A 19 -20.23 12.90 5.73
CA HIS A 19 -19.94 11.65 5.02
C HIS A 19 -18.88 11.84 3.92
N VAL A 20 -19.01 12.90 3.11
CA VAL A 20 -18.02 13.25 2.07
C VAL A 20 -16.67 13.58 2.71
N TYR A 21 -16.65 14.36 3.79
CA TYR A 21 -15.43 14.69 4.51
C TYR A 21 -14.68 13.45 4.97
N GLN A 22 -15.38 12.53 5.66
CA GLN A 22 -14.75 11.30 6.19
C GLN A 22 -14.31 10.31 5.11
N ASN A 23 -15.04 10.20 4.02
CA ASN A 23 -14.79 9.13 3.04
C ASN A 23 -14.00 9.57 1.80
N GLU A 24 -13.93 10.87 1.53
CA GLU A 24 -13.28 11.39 0.34
C GLU A 24 -12.12 12.34 0.66
N ILE A 25 -12.32 13.28 1.58
CA ILE A 25 -11.34 14.34 1.84
C ILE A 25 -10.20 13.81 2.71
N ILE A 26 -10.50 13.27 3.88
CA ILE A 26 -9.47 12.74 4.81
C ILE A 26 -8.58 11.69 4.14
N PRO A 27 -9.10 10.68 3.41
CA PRO A 27 -8.24 9.72 2.74
C PRO A 27 -7.27 10.34 1.73
N ARG A 28 -7.70 11.39 1.02
CA ARG A 28 -6.83 12.10 0.06
C ARG A 28 -5.74 12.92 0.75
N GLU A 29 -6.08 13.63 1.82
CA GLU A 29 -5.08 14.35 2.63
C GLU A 29 -4.00 13.39 3.12
N LYS A 30 -4.39 12.20 3.58
CA LYS A 30 -3.44 11.17 4.01
C LYS A 30 -2.50 10.72 2.90
N VAL A 31 -2.98 10.57 1.68
CA VAL A 31 -2.13 10.21 0.53
C VAL A 31 -1.09 11.32 0.24
N PHE A 32 -1.44 12.59 0.40
CA PHE A 32 -0.47 13.69 0.28
C PHE A 32 0.58 13.68 1.40
N GLU A 33 0.20 13.36 2.64
CA GLU A 33 1.16 13.17 3.72
C GLU A 33 2.14 12.02 3.41
N LEU A 34 1.64 10.91 2.87
CA LEU A 34 2.47 9.78 2.46
C LEU A 34 3.47 10.14 1.35
N ALA A 35 3.14 11.09 0.48
CA ALA A 35 4.08 11.60 -0.54
C ALA A 35 5.30 12.31 0.07
N ALA A 36 5.16 12.87 1.27
CA ALA A 36 6.24 13.50 2.03
C ALA A 36 6.91 12.57 3.04
N THR A 37 6.40 11.35 3.22
CA THR A 37 6.91 10.38 4.18
C THR A 37 8.12 9.65 3.60
N SER A 38 9.25 9.73 4.28
CA SER A 38 10.45 8.94 3.95
C SER A 38 10.37 7.56 4.59
N ALA A 39 10.80 6.54 3.85
CA ALA A 39 10.97 5.22 4.46
C ALA A 39 12.09 5.25 5.50
N PRO A 40 12.00 4.41 6.56
CA PRO A 40 13.06 4.28 7.56
C PRO A 40 14.38 3.75 6.96
N ASP A 41 15.49 4.00 7.62
CA ASP A 41 16.84 3.60 7.19
C ASP A 41 17.03 2.08 7.01
N TRP A 42 16.17 1.26 7.63
CA TRP A 42 16.17 -0.20 7.47
C TRP A 42 15.38 -0.68 6.23
N VAL A 43 14.83 0.23 5.42
CA VAL A 43 14.20 -0.06 4.13
C VAL A 43 15.12 0.40 3.01
N ASP A 44 15.50 -0.50 2.13
CA ASP A 44 16.25 -0.18 0.92
C ASP A 44 15.30 0.37 -0.14
N GLN A 45 15.43 1.67 -0.46
CA GLN A 45 14.57 2.34 -1.44
C GLN A 45 15.11 2.15 -2.85
N GLN A 46 14.56 1.20 -3.58
CA GLN A 46 14.87 0.90 -4.97
C GLN A 46 13.66 1.15 -5.88
N ILE A 47 13.14 2.35 -5.84
CA ILE A 47 11.92 2.73 -6.57
C ILE A 47 12.09 2.45 -8.07
N ILE A 48 11.16 1.69 -8.65
CA ILE A 48 11.15 1.39 -10.08
C ILE A 48 10.70 2.62 -10.88
N LYS A 49 11.11 2.72 -12.15
CA LYS A 49 10.74 3.83 -13.02
C LYS A 49 9.25 3.80 -13.35
N VAL A 50 8.68 4.96 -13.62
CA VAL A 50 7.32 5.06 -14.21
C VAL A 50 7.45 4.63 -15.67
N ASP A 51 7.19 3.34 -15.92
CA ASP A 51 7.28 2.73 -17.24
C ASP A 51 6.41 1.45 -17.26
N GLY A 52 5.43 1.41 -18.14
CA GLY A 52 4.51 0.28 -18.27
C GLY A 52 3.49 0.13 -17.13
N ASP A 53 2.95 -1.07 -17.01
CA ASP A 53 1.82 -1.38 -16.11
C ASP A 53 2.25 -1.66 -14.67
N SER A 54 3.52 -1.96 -14.42
CA SER A 54 4.05 -2.19 -13.08
C SER A 54 4.02 -0.93 -12.21
N ARG A 55 4.36 0.23 -12.79
CA ARG A 55 4.27 1.52 -12.12
C ARG A 55 3.77 2.59 -13.09
N ARG A 56 2.52 2.96 -12.97
CA ARG A 56 1.85 3.97 -13.82
C ARG A 56 1.97 5.40 -13.31
N GLY A 57 2.55 5.62 -12.13
CA GLY A 57 2.64 6.94 -11.50
C GLY A 57 1.27 7.52 -11.09
N VAL A 58 0.28 6.65 -10.80
CA VAL A 58 -1.07 7.06 -10.43
C VAL A 58 -1.21 7.07 -8.92
N MET A 59 -1.69 8.16 -8.35
CA MET A 59 -1.90 8.30 -6.91
C MET A 59 -2.99 7.35 -6.40
N LEU A 60 -2.83 6.90 -5.15
CA LEU A 60 -3.88 6.22 -4.39
C LEU A 60 -5.09 7.15 -4.19
N GLU A 61 -6.26 6.56 -4.02
CA GLU A 61 -7.49 7.27 -3.65
C GLU A 61 -7.63 7.40 -2.11
N GLY A 62 -6.78 6.72 -1.37
CA GLY A 62 -6.67 6.62 0.07
C GLY A 62 -5.88 5.39 0.43
N VAL A 63 -5.65 5.14 1.73
CA VAL A 63 -5.13 3.86 2.22
C VAL A 63 -6.12 3.29 3.22
N ARG A 64 -6.65 2.13 2.92
CA ARG A 64 -7.65 1.43 3.75
C ARG A 64 -7.14 0.08 4.26
N ASN A 65 -6.14 -0.49 3.59
CA ASN A 65 -5.62 -1.80 3.93
C ASN A 65 -4.13 -1.90 3.62
N ILE A 66 -3.47 -2.76 4.36
CA ILE A 66 -2.19 -3.35 4.00
C ILE A 66 -2.49 -4.80 3.60
N VAL A 67 -2.06 -5.21 2.42
CA VAL A 67 -2.24 -6.59 1.94
C VAL A 67 -0.88 -7.26 1.86
N ILE A 68 -0.76 -8.38 2.57
CA ILE A 68 0.44 -9.21 2.58
C ILE A 68 0.18 -10.39 1.63
N HIS A 69 1.02 -10.46 0.61
CA HIS A 69 1.10 -11.56 -0.34
C HIS A 69 2.37 -12.36 -0.11
N TYR A 70 2.47 -13.52 -0.70
CA TYR A 70 3.72 -14.24 -0.87
C TYR A 70 4.07 -14.30 -2.37
N VAL A 71 5.36 -14.23 -2.69
CA VAL A 71 5.80 -14.27 -4.09
C VAL A 71 5.42 -15.61 -4.75
N GLY A 72 5.08 -15.56 -6.06
CA GLY A 72 4.65 -16.77 -6.78
C GLY A 72 5.77 -17.78 -7.08
N ASN A 73 7.04 -17.38 -6.91
CA ASN A 73 8.20 -18.22 -7.23
C ASN A 73 9.04 -18.49 -5.97
N PRO A 74 8.93 -19.68 -5.36
CA PRO A 74 9.73 -20.05 -4.20
C PRO A 74 11.24 -19.91 -4.41
N GLY A 75 11.97 -19.56 -3.35
CA GLY A 75 13.42 -19.45 -3.38
C GLY A 75 13.98 -18.20 -4.07
N THR A 76 13.12 -17.31 -4.59
CA THR A 76 13.56 -16.03 -5.16
C THR A 76 13.90 -15.02 -4.08
N THR A 77 14.84 -14.11 -4.39
CA THR A 77 15.24 -13.02 -3.49
C THR A 77 14.38 -11.78 -3.68
N ALA A 78 14.41 -10.87 -2.69
CA ALA A 78 13.76 -9.56 -2.81
C ALA A 78 14.26 -8.79 -4.04
N GLN A 79 15.57 -8.83 -4.31
CA GLN A 79 16.17 -8.16 -5.47
C GLN A 79 15.65 -8.72 -6.80
N GLN A 80 15.53 -10.04 -6.94
CA GLN A 80 15.01 -10.65 -8.16
C GLN A 80 13.56 -10.26 -8.43
N ASN A 81 12.72 -10.20 -7.40
CA ASN A 81 11.34 -9.76 -7.53
C ASN A 81 11.23 -8.27 -7.87
N ARG A 82 12.03 -7.41 -7.21
CA ARG A 82 12.13 -5.99 -7.55
C ARG A 82 12.55 -5.77 -9.00
N ASP A 83 13.55 -6.50 -9.48
CA ASP A 83 14.06 -6.39 -10.86
C ASP A 83 13.04 -6.90 -11.88
N TYR A 84 12.29 -7.93 -11.52
CA TYR A 84 11.14 -8.38 -12.31
C TYR A 84 10.08 -7.27 -12.46
N TYR A 85 9.74 -6.56 -11.38
CA TYR A 85 8.80 -5.44 -11.44
C TYR A 85 9.34 -4.26 -12.27
N ALA A 86 10.66 -4.07 -12.32
CA ALA A 86 11.29 -3.02 -13.11
C ALA A 86 11.32 -3.33 -14.63
N ASN A 87 10.95 -4.53 -15.03
CA ASN A 87 10.84 -4.88 -16.45
C ASN A 87 9.57 -4.24 -17.04
N PRO A 88 9.65 -3.44 -18.11
CA PRO A 88 8.50 -2.81 -18.76
C PRO A 88 7.40 -3.78 -19.23
N SER A 89 7.75 -5.06 -19.46
CA SER A 89 6.79 -6.11 -19.82
C SER A 89 6.09 -6.76 -18.61
N SER A 90 6.49 -6.43 -17.37
CA SER A 90 5.82 -6.90 -16.17
C SER A 90 4.51 -6.12 -15.99
N GLU A 91 3.45 -6.84 -15.67
CA GLU A 91 2.13 -6.25 -15.37
C GLU A 91 1.85 -6.20 -13.87
N VAL A 92 2.82 -6.63 -13.06
CA VAL A 92 2.68 -6.73 -11.60
C VAL A 92 3.76 -5.93 -10.88
N SER A 93 3.43 -5.46 -9.69
CA SER A 93 4.37 -4.84 -8.75
C SER A 93 3.79 -4.83 -7.35
N SER A 94 4.65 -4.63 -6.35
CA SER A 94 4.25 -4.40 -4.96
C SER A 94 4.95 -3.15 -4.42
N HIS A 95 4.41 -2.54 -3.36
CA HIS A 95 5.08 -1.42 -2.71
C HIS A 95 6.39 -1.89 -2.06
N PHE A 96 6.35 -3.06 -1.42
CA PHE A 96 7.50 -3.64 -0.75
C PHE A 96 7.68 -5.10 -1.12
N VAL A 97 8.93 -5.53 -1.14
CA VAL A 97 9.32 -6.95 -1.19
C VAL A 97 10.20 -7.23 0.03
N ILE A 98 9.89 -8.31 0.74
CA ILE A 98 10.68 -8.81 1.87
C ILE A 98 11.39 -10.09 1.44
N GLY A 99 12.70 -10.12 1.59
CA GLY A 99 13.53 -11.26 1.20
C GLY A 99 13.64 -12.31 2.29
N LEU A 100 14.26 -13.44 1.93
CA LEU A 100 14.43 -14.61 2.81
C LEU A 100 15.25 -14.34 4.08
N LYS A 101 16.10 -13.30 4.07
CA LYS A 101 16.92 -12.88 5.22
C LYS A 101 16.33 -11.67 5.94
N GLY A 102 15.09 -11.31 5.65
CA GLY A 102 14.42 -10.17 6.23
C GLY A 102 14.79 -8.81 5.64
N GLU A 103 15.57 -8.76 4.56
CA GLU A 103 15.83 -7.52 3.83
C GLU A 103 14.52 -6.99 3.21
N ILE A 104 14.31 -5.66 3.28
CA ILE A 104 13.10 -5.01 2.80
C ILE A 104 13.47 -4.03 1.69
N ILE A 105 12.90 -4.22 0.50
CA ILE A 105 13.07 -3.32 -0.64
C ILE A 105 11.74 -2.60 -0.90
N GLN A 106 11.78 -1.27 -0.98
CA GLN A 106 10.66 -0.47 -1.45
C GLN A 106 10.74 -0.28 -2.97
N CYS A 107 9.70 -0.71 -3.69
CA CYS A 107 9.63 -0.68 -5.15
C CYS A 107 8.74 0.45 -5.68
N ILE A 108 7.67 0.79 -4.96
CA ILE A 108 6.67 1.81 -5.34
C ILE A 108 6.56 2.84 -4.20
N PRO A 109 6.47 4.15 -4.49
CA PRO A 109 6.20 5.17 -3.48
C PRO A 109 4.87 4.92 -2.75
N LEU A 110 4.82 5.25 -1.45
CA LEU A 110 3.63 5.01 -0.60
C LEU A 110 2.34 5.69 -1.10
N HIS A 111 2.45 6.77 -1.84
CA HIS A 111 1.31 7.53 -2.37
C HIS A 111 0.83 7.08 -3.74
N GLU A 112 1.53 6.13 -4.38
CA GLU A 112 1.18 5.63 -5.71
C GLU A 112 0.52 4.25 -5.65
N LYS A 113 -0.24 3.90 -6.68
CA LYS A 113 -0.83 2.55 -6.85
C LYS A 113 0.23 1.57 -7.30
N SER A 114 0.29 0.42 -6.65
CA SER A 114 0.99 -0.77 -7.17
C SER A 114 0.06 -1.61 -8.06
N SER A 115 0.56 -2.71 -8.61
CA SER A 115 -0.19 -3.67 -9.43
C SER A 115 -0.19 -5.06 -8.78
N ALA A 116 -0.65 -5.18 -7.52
CA ALA A 116 -0.66 -6.41 -6.72
C ALA A 116 -2.06 -6.93 -6.41
N SER A 117 -3.05 -6.05 -6.22
CA SER A 117 -4.32 -6.36 -5.54
C SER A 117 -5.54 -6.06 -6.41
N ASN A 118 -5.42 -6.11 -7.74
CA ASN A 118 -6.48 -5.88 -8.71
C ASN A 118 -7.25 -4.56 -8.45
N HIS A 119 -8.59 -4.64 -8.29
CA HIS A 119 -9.44 -3.48 -8.03
C HIS A 119 -9.13 -2.76 -6.71
N ARG A 120 -8.40 -3.41 -5.78
CA ARG A 120 -7.95 -2.83 -4.50
C ARG A 120 -6.61 -2.10 -4.63
N ASN A 121 -5.97 -2.08 -5.79
CA ASN A 121 -4.75 -1.29 -6.00
C ASN A 121 -4.92 0.21 -5.69
N LYS A 122 -6.16 0.70 -5.74
CA LYS A 122 -6.49 2.12 -5.54
C LYS A 122 -6.42 2.58 -4.08
N ASP A 123 -6.50 1.67 -3.12
CA ASP A 123 -6.61 1.98 -1.70
C ASP A 123 -5.82 1.01 -0.79
N THR A 124 -4.78 0.37 -1.32
CA THR A 124 -4.01 -0.66 -0.64
C THR A 124 -2.51 -0.42 -0.75
N ILE A 125 -1.78 -0.57 0.36
CA ILE A 125 -0.35 -0.81 0.37
C ILE A 125 -0.11 -2.32 0.31
N SER A 126 0.70 -2.78 -0.63
CA SER A 126 0.99 -4.20 -0.83
C SER A 126 2.41 -4.56 -0.40
N ILE A 127 2.55 -5.72 0.22
CA ILE A 127 3.82 -6.33 0.62
C ILE A 127 3.88 -7.72 -0.01
N GLU A 128 4.96 -8.03 -0.69
CA GLU A 128 5.27 -9.38 -1.17
C GLU A 128 6.37 -9.98 -0.32
N VAL A 129 6.14 -11.17 0.23
CA VAL A 129 7.10 -11.85 1.11
C VAL A 129 7.68 -13.07 0.39
N CYS A 130 9.00 -13.13 0.30
CA CYS A 130 9.70 -14.30 -0.23
C CYS A 130 9.61 -15.48 0.74
N HIS A 131 9.55 -16.69 0.18
CA HIS A 131 9.55 -17.95 0.93
C HIS A 131 10.47 -18.97 0.27
N PRO A 132 11.08 -19.90 1.03
CA PRO A 132 12.15 -20.73 0.53
C PRO A 132 11.68 -21.87 -0.39
N ASP A 133 10.46 -22.36 -0.23
CA ASP A 133 9.96 -23.55 -0.89
C ASP A 133 8.44 -23.52 -1.12
N GLU A 134 7.91 -24.56 -1.73
CA GLU A 134 6.49 -24.72 -2.11
C GLU A 134 5.52 -24.75 -0.92
N SER A 135 6.00 -24.84 0.32
CA SER A 135 5.12 -24.78 1.51
C SER A 135 4.51 -23.39 1.72
N GLY A 136 5.09 -22.34 1.14
CA GLY A 136 4.70 -20.95 1.34
C GLY A 136 5.02 -20.42 2.76
N LYS A 137 5.74 -21.20 3.57
CA LYS A 137 6.12 -20.80 4.92
C LYS A 137 7.27 -19.78 4.87
N PHE A 138 7.10 -18.65 5.52
CA PHE A 138 8.14 -17.64 5.64
C PHE A 138 9.26 -18.12 6.56
N THR A 139 10.47 -17.61 6.33
CA THR A 139 11.56 -17.71 7.32
C THR A 139 11.20 -16.83 8.54
N ASP A 140 11.82 -17.10 9.68
CA ASP A 140 11.60 -16.29 10.89
C ASP A 140 12.03 -14.84 10.65
N GLU A 141 13.13 -14.61 9.95
CA GLU A 141 13.63 -13.28 9.58
C GLU A 141 12.67 -12.53 8.64
N ALA A 142 12.09 -13.21 7.66
CA ALA A 142 11.10 -12.61 6.76
C ALA A 142 9.81 -12.27 7.50
N TYR A 143 9.38 -13.14 8.42
CA TYR A 143 8.20 -12.91 9.25
C TYR A 143 8.38 -11.71 10.19
N ASP A 144 9.50 -11.65 10.91
CA ASP A 144 9.82 -10.54 11.82
C ASP A 144 9.88 -9.20 11.07
N SER A 145 10.48 -9.20 9.89
CA SER A 145 10.51 -8.02 9.01
C SER A 145 9.14 -7.64 8.49
N CYS A 146 8.28 -8.61 8.19
CA CYS A 146 6.90 -8.37 7.78
C CYS A 146 6.10 -7.71 8.91
N VAL A 147 6.22 -8.19 10.13
CA VAL A 147 5.60 -7.58 11.32
C VAL A 147 6.11 -6.15 11.52
N LYS A 148 7.44 -5.96 11.51
CA LYS A 148 8.05 -4.63 11.67
C LYS A 148 7.58 -3.62 10.62
N LEU A 149 7.55 -4.03 9.36
CA LEU A 149 7.08 -3.18 8.24
C LEU A 149 5.59 -2.86 8.39
N THR A 150 4.78 -3.85 8.74
CA THR A 150 3.32 -3.67 8.90
C THR A 150 3.01 -2.70 10.02
N VAL A 151 3.69 -2.79 11.18
CA VAL A 151 3.51 -1.84 12.30
C VAL A 151 3.82 -0.42 11.85
N TRP A 152 4.96 -0.19 11.21
CA TRP A 152 5.32 1.12 10.69
C TRP A 152 4.30 1.65 9.67
N LEU A 153 3.83 0.79 8.75
CA LEU A 153 2.81 1.17 7.77
C LEU A 153 1.47 1.52 8.43
N CYS A 154 1.05 0.80 9.47
CA CYS A 154 -0.15 1.14 10.23
C CYS A 154 -0.03 2.54 10.84
N GLU A 155 1.11 2.86 11.45
CA GLU A 155 1.37 4.18 12.05
C GLU A 155 1.31 5.29 11.00
N VAL A 156 2.09 5.19 9.91
CA VAL A 156 2.17 6.25 8.89
C VAL A 156 0.90 6.36 8.04
N CYS A 157 0.15 5.29 7.85
CA CYS A 157 -1.13 5.30 7.14
C CYS A 157 -2.31 5.66 8.06
N GLY A 158 -2.13 5.70 9.38
CA GLY A 158 -3.20 5.93 10.34
C GLY A 158 -4.23 4.81 10.35
N LEU A 159 -3.78 3.55 10.21
CA LEU A 159 -4.63 2.37 10.26
C LEU A 159 -4.63 1.79 11.67
N ASP A 160 -5.82 1.50 12.18
CA ASP A 160 -5.98 0.78 13.44
C ASP A 160 -5.80 -0.73 13.23
N SER A 161 -5.38 -1.43 14.28
CA SER A 161 -5.21 -2.89 14.31
C SER A 161 -6.53 -3.67 14.44
N ASN A 162 -7.67 -3.04 14.17
CA ASN A 162 -9.02 -3.62 14.32
C ASN A 162 -9.53 -4.26 13.04
#